data_fe6de8675dd176502bf1e9e509d6a22c
#
_entry.id   fe6de8675dd176502bf1e9e509d6a22c
#
_cell.length_a   1.000
_cell.length_b   1.000
_cell.length_c   1.000
_cell.angle_alpha   90.00
_cell.angle_beta   90.00
_cell.angle_gamma   90.00
#
_symmetry.space_group_name_H-M   'P 1'
#
loop_
_entity.id
_entity.type
_entity.pdbx_description
1 polymer ?
#
loop_
_entity_poly.entity_id
_entity_poly.type
_entity_poly.pdbx_seq_one_letter_code
_entity_poly.pdbx_strand_id
1 'polypeptide(L)'
;MTLPRYQEIANVLMAEIGGGQFPVGSMLPTEIDLCERFGVSRFTVREALRQLHEKGILSRRRGSGTVVQNSHPNSAYVRSIGSLDELL
;
A
#
# COMPACT_ATOMS: atom_id res chain seq x y z
N MET A 1 -10.13 18.69 10.24
CA MET A 1 -10.89 17.47 10.16
C MET A 1 -9.96 16.28 10.31
N THR A 2 -10.37 15.29 11.10
CA THR A 2 -9.51 14.19 11.40
C THR A 2 -9.75 13.04 10.42
N LEU A 3 -8.70 12.46 9.91
CA LEU A 3 -8.84 11.31 9.03
C LEU A 3 -9.20 10.08 9.83
N PRO A 4 -9.92 9.13 9.23
CA PRO A 4 -10.14 7.84 9.87
C PRO A 4 -8.80 7.20 10.15
N ARG A 5 -8.75 6.40 11.20
CA ARG A 5 -7.50 5.79 11.60
C ARG A 5 -6.86 4.97 10.49
N TYR A 6 -7.67 4.22 9.75
CA TYR A 6 -7.12 3.40 8.67
C TYR A 6 -6.51 4.27 7.59
N GLN A 7 -7.05 5.47 7.38
CA GLN A 7 -6.51 6.35 6.36
C GLN A 7 -5.15 6.89 6.80
N GLU A 8 -4.98 7.18 8.09
CA GLU A 8 -3.70 7.62 8.60
C GLU A 8 -2.66 6.55 8.42
N ILE A 9 -3.03 5.30 8.71
CA ILE A 9 -2.11 4.18 8.57
C ILE A 9 -1.72 4.01 7.10
N ALA A 10 -2.70 4.08 6.21
CA ALA A 10 -2.41 3.95 4.79
C ALA A 10 -1.45 5.05 4.33
N ASN A 11 -1.66 6.27 4.81
CA ASN A 11 -0.79 7.37 4.42
C ASN A 11 0.63 7.18 4.94
N VAL A 12 0.76 6.69 6.16
CA VAL A 12 2.09 6.46 6.73
C VAL A 12 2.80 5.36 5.94
N LEU A 13 2.12 4.27 5.67
CA LEU A 13 2.73 3.17 4.93
C LEU A 13 3.09 3.61 3.51
N MET A 14 2.23 4.38 2.90
CA MET A 14 2.51 4.86 1.55
C MET A 14 3.76 5.73 1.53
N ALA A 15 3.91 6.59 2.54
CA ALA A 15 5.09 7.43 2.63
C ALA A 15 6.35 6.59 2.85
N GLU A 16 6.24 5.55 3.66
CA GLU A 16 7.40 4.69 3.92
C GLU A 16 7.78 3.90 2.68
N ILE A 17 6.81 3.44 1.94
CA ILE A 17 7.08 2.72 0.71
C ILE A 17 7.70 3.66 -0.32
N GLY A 18 7.15 4.86 -0.46
CA GLY A 18 7.68 5.82 -1.39
C GLY A 18 9.06 6.31 -1.01
N GLY A 19 9.36 6.28 0.29
CA GLY A 19 10.66 6.70 0.79
C GLY A 19 11.71 5.61 0.75
N GLY A 20 11.35 4.41 0.30
CA GLY A 20 12.32 3.34 0.19
C GLY A 20 12.47 2.44 1.39
N GLN A 21 11.68 2.66 2.44
CA GLN A 21 11.78 1.80 3.61
C GLN A 21 11.26 0.41 3.33
N PHE A 22 10.31 0.29 2.40
CA PHE A 22 9.84 -1.00 1.93
C PHE A 22 10.00 -1.00 0.42
N PRO A 23 11.15 -1.46 -0.07
CA PRO A 23 11.40 -1.42 -1.52
C PRO A 23 10.44 -2.31 -2.31
N VAL A 24 10.28 -1.99 -3.57
CA VAL A 24 9.46 -2.83 -4.45
C VAL A 24 10.04 -4.23 -4.44
N GLY A 25 9.17 -5.21 -4.28
CA GLY A 25 9.58 -6.61 -4.20
C GLY A 25 9.74 -7.11 -2.78
N SER A 26 9.78 -6.21 -1.78
CA SER A 26 9.93 -6.65 -0.41
C SER A 26 8.57 -6.92 0.19
N MET A 27 8.56 -7.61 1.32
CA MET A 27 7.31 -7.92 2.01
C MET A 27 7.04 -6.91 3.10
N LEU A 28 5.78 -6.58 3.29
CA LEU A 28 5.39 -5.75 4.40
C LEU A 28 5.31 -6.58 5.67
N PRO A 29 5.39 -5.94 6.84
CA PRO A 29 5.14 -6.64 8.08
C PRO A 29 3.75 -7.27 8.05
N THR A 30 3.53 -8.26 8.91
CA THR A 30 2.24 -8.94 8.94
C THR A 30 1.17 -8.02 9.52
N GLU A 31 -0.09 -8.44 9.37
CA GLU A 31 -1.18 -7.67 9.96
C GLU A 31 -1.01 -7.54 11.46
N ILE A 32 -0.57 -8.61 12.10
CA ILE A 32 -0.38 -8.59 13.55
C ILE A 32 0.71 -7.59 13.93
N ASP A 33 1.82 -7.59 13.18
CA ASP A 33 2.89 -6.64 13.44
C ASP A 33 2.39 -5.21 13.28
N LEU A 34 1.59 -4.97 12.26
CA LEU A 34 1.08 -3.62 12.01
C LEU A 34 0.06 -3.22 13.08
N CYS A 35 -0.73 -4.18 13.56
CA CYS A 35 -1.65 -3.89 14.66
C CYS A 35 -0.89 -3.43 15.88
N GLU A 36 0.20 -4.09 16.19
CA GLU A 36 1.00 -3.74 17.34
C GLU A 36 1.68 -2.38 17.14
N ARG A 37 2.20 -2.17 15.96
CA ARG A 37 2.90 -0.93 15.67
C ARG A 37 1.99 0.28 15.78
N PHE A 38 0.77 0.18 15.25
CA PHE A 38 -0.14 1.31 15.23
C PHE A 38 -1.16 1.31 16.36
N GLY A 39 -1.20 0.23 17.15
CA GLY A 39 -2.12 0.17 18.26
C GLY A 39 -3.58 0.13 17.85
N VAL A 40 -3.90 -0.60 16.78
CA VAL A 40 -5.25 -0.67 16.24
C VAL A 40 -5.67 -2.11 16.03
N SER A 41 -6.94 -2.31 15.69
CA SER A 41 -7.47 -3.64 15.43
C SER A 41 -7.04 -4.12 14.06
N ARG A 42 -7.17 -5.43 13.83
CA ARG A 42 -6.85 -6.01 12.54
C ARG A 42 -7.75 -5.47 11.45
N PHE A 43 -9.00 -5.19 11.80
CA PHE A 43 -9.92 -4.63 10.82
C PHE A 43 -9.39 -3.31 10.27
N THR A 44 -8.88 -2.47 11.16
CA THR A 44 -8.35 -1.17 10.75
C THR A 44 -7.12 -1.35 9.87
N VAL A 45 -6.24 -2.27 10.23
CA VAL A 45 -5.06 -2.55 9.41
C VAL A 45 -5.47 -3.07 8.04
N ARG A 46 -6.44 -3.98 8.00
CA ARG A 46 -6.89 -4.53 6.74
C ARG A 46 -7.47 -3.48 5.82
N GLU A 47 -8.23 -2.53 6.40
CA GLU A 47 -8.79 -1.47 5.59
C GLU A 47 -7.69 -0.59 4.99
N ALA A 48 -6.64 -0.32 5.77
CA ALA A 48 -5.52 0.45 5.27
C ALA A 48 -4.82 -0.29 4.13
N LEU A 49 -4.57 -1.58 4.33
CA LEU A 49 -3.90 -2.37 3.31
C LEU A 49 -4.76 -2.50 2.06
N ARG A 50 -6.07 -2.61 2.24
CA ARG A 50 -6.97 -2.71 1.09
C ARG A 50 -6.87 -1.47 0.22
N GLN A 51 -6.76 -0.30 0.84
CA GLN A 51 -6.61 0.92 0.06
C GLN A 51 -5.32 0.91 -0.75
N LEU A 52 -4.24 0.48 -0.14
CA LEU A 52 -2.97 0.42 -0.86
C LEU A 52 -3.02 -0.62 -1.96
N HIS A 53 -3.74 -1.70 -1.73
CA HIS A 53 -3.90 -2.74 -2.74
C HIS A 53 -4.69 -2.18 -3.94
N GLU A 54 -5.73 -1.42 -3.67
CA GLU A 54 -6.52 -0.85 -4.74
C GLU A 54 -5.73 0.17 -5.57
N LYS A 55 -4.76 0.81 -4.95
CA LYS A 55 -3.92 1.75 -5.66
C LYS A 55 -2.78 1.09 -6.41
N GLY A 56 -2.71 -0.22 -6.36
CA GLY A 56 -1.67 -0.95 -7.07
C GLY A 56 -0.33 -0.96 -6.37
N ILE A 57 -0.26 -0.50 -5.13
CA ILE A 57 0.99 -0.47 -4.38
C ILE A 57 1.33 -1.82 -3.79
N LEU A 58 0.33 -2.56 -3.35
CA LEU A 58 0.53 -3.85 -2.72
C LEU A 58 -0.07 -4.97 -3.54
N SER A 59 0.50 -6.16 -3.40
CA SER A 59 -0.01 -7.36 -4.04
C SER A 59 0.04 -8.48 -3.03
N ARG A 60 -0.98 -9.31 -3.00
CA ARG A 60 -1.01 -10.42 -2.09
C ARG A 60 -0.38 -11.64 -2.77
N ARG A 61 0.58 -12.27 -2.09
CA ARG A 61 1.22 -13.46 -2.61
C ARG A 61 0.79 -14.65 -1.80
N ARG A 62 0.33 -15.70 -2.48
CA ARG A 62 -0.12 -16.89 -1.81
C ARG A 62 1.02 -17.48 -0.99
N GLY A 63 0.78 -17.71 0.29
CA GLY A 63 1.76 -18.32 1.15
C GLY A 63 2.87 -17.40 1.61
N SER A 64 2.95 -16.19 1.08
CA SER A 64 4.04 -15.30 1.43
C SER A 64 3.60 -13.98 2.05
N GLY A 65 2.33 -13.68 2.03
CA GLY A 65 1.84 -12.44 2.63
C GLY A 65 1.73 -11.32 1.61
N THR A 66 1.96 -10.09 2.06
CA THR A 66 1.76 -8.91 1.23
C THR A 66 3.10 -8.38 0.75
N VAL A 67 3.21 -8.15 -0.53
CA VAL A 67 4.45 -7.71 -1.17
C VAL A 67 4.24 -6.32 -1.75
N VAL A 68 5.27 -5.49 -1.69
CA VAL A 68 5.22 -4.17 -2.29
C VAL A 68 5.40 -4.34 -3.80
N GLN A 69 4.40 -3.93 -4.55
CA GLN A 69 4.39 -4.08 -5.98
C GLN A 69 4.85 -2.83 -6.69
N ASN A 70 4.52 -1.67 -6.15
CA ASN A 70 4.93 -0.40 -6.70
C ASN A 70 5.23 0.56 -5.57
N SER A 71 6.08 1.54 -5.82
CA SER A 71 6.40 2.52 -4.80
C SER A 71 5.50 3.75 -4.90
N HIS A 72 4.70 3.85 -5.93
CA HIS A 72 3.77 4.95 -6.11
C HIS A 72 2.43 4.41 -6.59
N PRO A 73 1.35 5.13 -6.33
CA PRO A 73 0.04 4.69 -6.80
C PRO A 73 0.07 4.46 -8.30
N ASN A 74 -0.47 3.31 -8.71
CA ASN A 74 -0.51 2.97 -10.10
C ASN A 74 -1.96 2.78 -10.48
N SER A 75 -2.63 3.83 -10.81
CA SER A 75 -4.04 3.75 -11.10
C SER A 75 -4.28 3.43 -12.56
N ALA A 76 -5.44 2.91 -12.82
CA ALA A 76 -5.80 2.60 -14.18
C ALA A 76 -5.84 3.85 -15.02
N TYR A 77 -6.21 4.93 -14.39
CA TYR A 77 -6.27 6.17 -15.07
C TYR A 77 -4.87 6.61 -15.50
N VAL A 78 -3.90 6.44 -14.66
CA VAL A 78 -2.54 6.78 -15.00
C VAL A 78 -2.06 5.88 -16.11
N ARG A 79 -2.44 4.61 -16.04
CA ARG A 79 -2.03 3.68 -17.04
C ARG A 79 -2.62 4.02 -18.39
N SER A 80 -3.85 4.49 -18.40
CA SER A 80 -4.45 4.90 -19.65
C SER A 80 -3.70 6.06 -20.25
N ILE A 81 -3.29 6.98 -19.42
CA ILE A 81 -2.52 8.09 -19.89
C ILE A 81 -1.16 7.63 -20.31
N GLY A 82 -0.63 6.68 -19.55
CA GLY A 82 0.67 6.15 -19.86
C GLY A 82 0.70 5.52 -21.19
N SER A 83 -0.36 4.89 -21.59
CA SER A 83 -0.34 4.31 -22.88
C SER A 83 -0.28 5.37 -23.95
N LEU A 84 -0.74 6.53 -23.67
CA LEU A 84 -0.58 7.60 -24.62
C LEU A 84 0.85 8.07 -24.59
N ASP A 85 1.42 8.09 -23.43
CA ASP A 85 2.76 8.53 -23.31
C ASP A 85 3.69 7.70 -24.08
N GLU A 86 3.47 6.44 -24.08
CA GLU A 86 4.34 5.59 -24.71
C GLU A 86 4.35 5.77 -26.14
N LEU A 87 3.38 6.42 -26.64
CA LEU A 87 3.36 6.67 -28.02
C LEU A 87 4.36 7.68 -28.39
N LEU A 88 4.83 8.38 -27.44
CA LEU A 88 5.76 9.43 -27.72
C LEU A 88 7.17 8.95 -28.00
#